data_2bb102f099c617b98343f44e930be614
#
_entry.id   2bb102f099c617b98343f44e930be614
#
_cell.length_a   1.000
_cell.length_b   1.000
_cell.length_c   1.000
_cell.angle_alpha   90.00
_cell.angle_beta   90.00
_cell.angle_gamma   90.00
#
_symmetry.space_group_name_H-M   'P 1'
#
loop_
_entity.id
_entity.type
_entity.pdbx_description
1 polymer ?
#
loop_
_entity_poly.entity_id
_entity_poly.type
_entity_poly.pdbx_seq_one_letter_code
_entity_poly.pdbx_strand_id
1 'polypeptide(L)'
;MDQYQHYIHKSRYARYLDDEKRRETWKETVERYINFFKERNPDQFEIDWDDLYASIHSHDIMPSMRCMMTAGDALDRDNVAGYNCSYLPIDNPRSFDELMYILLNGTGVGFSVERDYVTQLPVVADSFHETESTIIVSDSKIG
;
A
#
# COMPACT_ATOMS: atom_id res chain seq x y z
N MET A 1 -0.51 25.94 1.90
CA MET A 1 0.04 25.16 3.05
C MET A 1 0.62 26.10 4.07
N ASP A 2 0.26 25.90 5.34
CA ASP A 2 0.93 26.55 6.46
C ASP A 2 2.30 25.86 6.75
N GLN A 3 3.06 26.43 7.70
CA GLN A 3 4.40 25.94 8.01
C GLN A 3 4.41 24.51 8.57
N TYR A 4 3.38 24.13 9.34
CA TYR A 4 3.24 22.79 9.91
C TYR A 4 2.89 21.77 8.83
N GLN A 5 1.93 22.07 7.97
CA GLN A 5 1.56 21.25 6.83
C GLN A 5 2.76 21.00 5.91
N HIS A 6 3.56 22.06 5.65
CA HIS A 6 4.78 21.94 4.86
C HIS A 6 5.80 20.98 5.51
N TYR A 7 5.99 21.08 6.82
CA TYR A 7 6.87 20.19 7.57
C TYR A 7 6.40 18.73 7.47
N ILE A 8 5.11 18.47 7.69
CA ILE A 8 4.54 17.12 7.61
C ILE A 8 4.70 16.54 6.19
N HIS A 9 4.37 17.33 5.17
CA HIS A 9 4.55 16.90 3.78
C HIS A 9 6.02 16.53 3.51
N LYS A 10 6.95 17.43 3.81
CA LYS A 10 8.39 17.21 3.55
C LYS A 10 8.97 16.03 4.32
N SER A 11 8.58 15.85 5.58
CA SER A 11 9.15 14.80 6.43
C SER A 11 8.61 13.41 6.15
N ARG A 12 7.35 13.28 5.70
CA ARG A 12 6.67 11.99 5.63
C ARG A 12 6.19 11.57 4.24
N TYR A 13 5.83 12.51 3.37
CA TYR A 13 5.12 12.20 2.13
C TYR A 13 5.87 12.57 0.86
N ALA A 14 6.70 13.60 0.90
CA ALA A 14 7.50 14.03 -0.24
C ALA A 14 8.60 12.99 -0.56
N ARG A 15 8.68 12.56 -1.81
CA ARG A 15 9.77 11.69 -2.27
C ARG A 15 11.08 12.44 -2.32
N TYR A 16 12.17 11.70 -2.16
CA TYR A 16 13.50 12.24 -2.38
C TYR A 16 13.85 12.13 -3.86
N LEU A 17 14.30 13.24 -4.43
CA LEU A 17 14.79 13.35 -5.81
C LEU A 17 16.31 13.26 -5.78
N ASP A 18 16.86 12.11 -6.20
CA ASP A 18 18.29 11.82 -6.09
C ASP A 18 19.15 12.76 -6.94
N ASP A 19 18.68 13.11 -8.13
CA ASP A 19 19.38 14.00 -9.05
C ASP A 19 19.48 15.43 -8.53
N GLU A 20 18.43 15.90 -7.85
CA GLU A 20 18.34 17.27 -7.32
C GLU A 20 18.77 17.34 -5.84
N LYS A 21 19.02 16.20 -5.20
CA LYS A 21 19.39 16.05 -3.77
C LYS A 21 18.45 16.77 -2.82
N ARG A 22 17.16 16.74 -3.14
CA ARG A 22 16.09 17.35 -2.34
C ARG A 22 14.83 16.48 -2.34
N ARG A 23 13.88 16.83 -1.49
CA ARG A 23 12.54 16.26 -1.52
C ARG A 23 11.62 17.07 -2.43
N GLU A 24 10.62 16.39 -3.00
CA GLU A 24 9.53 16.98 -3.77
C GLU A 24 8.90 18.17 -3.07
N THR A 25 8.49 19.17 -3.81
CA THR A 25 7.54 20.18 -3.41
C THR A 25 6.12 19.62 -3.40
N TRP A 26 5.16 20.32 -2.77
CA TRP A 26 3.75 19.94 -2.81
C TRP A 26 3.21 19.85 -4.24
N LYS A 27 3.57 20.82 -5.05
CA LYS A 27 3.23 20.86 -6.47
C LYS A 27 3.69 19.57 -7.18
N GLU A 28 4.94 19.21 -7.06
CA GLU A 28 5.52 18.00 -7.68
C GLU A 28 4.86 16.71 -7.17
N THR A 29 4.51 16.65 -5.88
CA THR A 29 3.78 15.51 -5.32
C THR A 29 2.40 15.36 -5.95
N VAL A 30 1.65 16.47 -6.11
CA VAL A 30 0.32 16.45 -6.74
C VAL A 30 0.42 16.12 -8.22
N GLU A 31 1.37 16.71 -8.95
CA GLU A 31 1.62 16.41 -10.37
C GLU A 31 1.94 14.93 -10.59
N ARG A 32 2.82 14.35 -9.78
CA ARG A 32 3.15 12.92 -9.86
C ARG A 32 1.92 12.04 -9.60
N TYR A 33 1.12 12.37 -8.59
CA TYR A 33 -0.10 11.64 -8.27
C TYR A 33 -1.12 11.68 -9.42
N ILE A 34 -1.41 12.85 -9.94
CA ILE A 34 -2.35 13.04 -11.06
C ILE A 34 -1.86 12.30 -12.30
N ASN A 35 -0.61 12.49 -12.68
CA ASN A 35 -0.05 11.85 -13.88
C ASN A 35 -0.08 10.33 -13.76
N PHE A 36 0.23 9.78 -12.59
CA PHE A 36 0.16 8.34 -12.34
C PHE A 36 -1.20 7.74 -12.65
N PHE A 37 -2.28 8.38 -12.20
CA PHE A 37 -3.64 7.88 -12.44
C PHE A 37 -4.16 8.22 -13.84
N LYS A 38 -3.78 9.35 -14.39
CA LYS A 38 -4.15 9.75 -15.76
C LYS A 38 -3.60 8.75 -16.78
N GLU A 39 -2.36 8.33 -16.65
CA GLU A 39 -1.75 7.34 -17.52
C GLU A 39 -2.41 5.95 -17.46
N ARG A 40 -2.99 5.58 -16.30
CA ARG A 40 -3.62 4.27 -16.08
C ARG A 40 -5.10 4.22 -16.38
N ASN A 41 -5.74 5.38 -16.48
CA ASN A 41 -7.17 5.49 -16.75
C ASN A 41 -7.43 6.46 -17.91
N PRO A 42 -6.86 6.21 -19.10
CA PRO A 42 -6.91 7.19 -20.17
C PRO A 42 -8.34 7.47 -20.68
N ASP A 43 -9.25 6.47 -20.63
CA ASP A 43 -10.54 6.57 -21.33
C ASP A 43 -11.76 5.98 -20.58
N GLN A 44 -11.63 5.54 -19.35
CA GLN A 44 -12.73 4.86 -18.65
C GLN A 44 -13.74 5.79 -17.97
N PHE A 45 -13.34 7.03 -17.69
CA PHE A 45 -14.18 8.02 -17.03
C PHE A 45 -13.89 9.41 -17.59
N GLU A 46 -14.94 10.22 -17.77
CA GLU A 46 -14.80 11.66 -18.05
C GLU A 46 -14.32 12.37 -16.76
N ILE A 47 -13.03 12.37 -16.52
CA ILE A 47 -12.42 13.06 -15.40
C ILE A 47 -11.80 14.36 -15.90
N ASP A 48 -12.22 15.49 -15.31
CA ASP A 48 -11.50 16.75 -15.45
C ASP A 48 -10.23 16.72 -14.57
N TRP A 49 -9.12 16.33 -15.18
CA TRP A 49 -7.84 16.21 -14.51
C TRP A 49 -7.27 17.55 -14.04
N ASP A 50 -7.60 18.63 -14.72
CA ASP A 50 -7.12 19.97 -14.38
C ASP A 50 -7.87 20.50 -13.16
N ASP A 51 -9.18 20.30 -13.09
CA ASP A 51 -9.98 20.63 -11.91
C ASP A 51 -9.58 19.76 -10.70
N LEU A 52 -9.38 18.46 -10.92
CA LEU A 52 -8.91 17.56 -9.86
C LEU A 52 -7.53 17.98 -9.34
N TYR A 53 -6.60 18.31 -10.21
CA TYR A 53 -5.31 18.86 -9.83
C TYR A 53 -5.45 20.13 -9.01
N ALA A 54 -6.23 21.10 -9.47
CA ALA A 54 -6.45 22.37 -8.80
C ALA A 54 -7.03 22.18 -7.40
N SER A 55 -8.04 21.33 -7.28
CA SER A 55 -8.72 21.04 -6.00
C SER A 55 -7.80 20.34 -4.98
N ILE A 56 -6.93 19.42 -5.43
CA ILE A 56 -5.95 18.79 -4.54
C ILE A 56 -4.84 19.79 -4.18
N HIS A 57 -4.36 20.55 -5.15
CA HIS A 57 -3.28 21.51 -4.92
C HIS A 57 -3.67 22.62 -3.94
N SER A 58 -4.91 23.11 -4.00
CA SER A 58 -5.48 24.10 -3.07
C SER A 58 -5.83 23.52 -1.69
N HIS A 59 -5.91 22.20 -1.54
CA HIS A 59 -6.39 21.45 -0.37
C HIS A 59 -7.91 21.50 -0.16
N ASP A 60 -8.68 21.80 -1.19
CA ASP A 60 -10.15 21.72 -1.15
C ASP A 60 -10.60 20.26 -1.03
N ILE A 61 -9.86 19.35 -1.65
CA ILE A 61 -9.98 17.91 -1.46
C ILE A 61 -8.62 17.29 -1.14
N MET A 62 -8.64 16.20 -0.37
CA MET A 62 -7.42 15.49 0.00
C MET A 62 -7.60 14.00 -0.27
N PRO A 63 -6.87 13.42 -1.22
CA PRO A 63 -6.87 11.97 -1.42
C PRO A 63 -6.13 11.27 -0.28
N SER A 64 -6.14 9.93 -0.29
CA SER A 64 -5.33 9.16 0.64
C SER A 64 -3.86 9.59 0.56
N MET A 65 -3.32 10.08 1.66
CA MET A 65 -1.92 10.49 1.73
C MET A 65 -0.97 9.30 1.49
N ARG A 66 -1.38 8.09 1.88
CA ARG A 66 -0.64 6.87 1.57
C ARG A 66 -0.56 6.64 0.06
N CYS A 67 -1.69 6.74 -0.62
CA CYS A 67 -1.76 6.60 -2.06
C CYS A 67 -0.94 7.70 -2.78
N MET A 68 -1.02 8.95 -2.32
CA MET A 68 -0.18 10.03 -2.82
C MET A 68 1.31 9.76 -2.66
N MET A 69 1.72 9.21 -1.51
CA MET A 69 3.11 8.86 -1.24
C MET A 69 3.61 7.73 -2.15
N THR A 70 2.78 6.72 -2.39
CA THR A 70 3.15 5.48 -3.10
C THR A 70 2.89 5.51 -4.60
N ALA A 71 2.10 6.48 -5.12
CA ALA A 71 1.85 6.63 -6.55
C ALA A 71 3.16 6.70 -7.36
N GLY A 72 3.35 5.78 -8.29
CA GLY A 72 4.58 5.50 -9.05
C GLY A 72 5.10 4.09 -8.75
N ASP A 73 6.39 3.87 -8.71
CA ASP A 73 7.05 2.56 -8.66
C ASP A 73 6.52 1.60 -7.59
N ALA A 74 6.09 2.13 -6.44
CA ALA A 74 5.55 1.28 -5.38
C ALA A 74 4.19 0.70 -5.77
N LEU A 75 3.27 1.51 -6.31
CA LEU A 75 1.98 1.05 -6.80
C LEU A 75 2.09 0.26 -8.10
N ASP A 76 3.12 0.52 -8.92
CA ASP A 76 3.41 -0.28 -10.11
C ASP A 76 3.84 -1.69 -9.76
N ARG A 77 4.56 -1.83 -8.66
CA ARG A 77 4.99 -3.13 -8.14
C ARG A 77 3.83 -3.89 -7.51
N ASP A 78 3.05 -3.23 -6.66
CA ASP A 78 1.93 -3.83 -5.96
C ASP A 78 0.93 -2.78 -5.46
N ASN A 79 -0.35 -2.94 -5.84
CA ASN A 79 -1.42 -2.05 -5.44
C ASN A 79 -1.68 -2.05 -3.92
N VAL A 80 -1.32 -3.12 -3.21
CA VAL A 80 -1.45 -3.21 -1.74
C VAL A 80 -0.68 -2.10 -1.04
N ALA A 81 0.41 -1.61 -1.62
CA ALA A 81 1.18 -0.50 -1.09
C ALA A 81 0.38 0.82 -0.93
N GLY A 82 -0.73 0.97 -1.66
CA GLY A 82 -1.61 2.15 -1.59
C GLY A 82 -2.60 2.15 -0.43
N TYR A 83 -2.76 1.03 0.27
CA TYR A 83 -3.72 0.90 1.36
C TYR A 83 -3.06 1.11 2.73
N ASN A 84 -3.76 1.82 3.63
CA ASN A 84 -3.30 2.01 5.01
C ASN A 84 -3.64 0.80 5.88
N CYS A 85 -4.86 0.26 5.71
CA CYS A 85 -5.42 -0.77 6.56
C CYS A 85 -6.18 -1.80 5.72
N SER A 86 -6.21 -3.01 6.21
CA SER A 86 -6.97 -4.12 5.67
C SER A 86 -7.55 -4.98 6.80
N TYR A 87 -8.37 -5.93 6.43
CA TYR A 87 -8.94 -6.90 7.35
C TYR A 87 -9.05 -8.25 6.65
N LEU A 88 -8.78 -9.33 7.39
CA LEU A 88 -9.05 -10.68 6.92
C LEU A 88 -9.50 -11.60 8.10
N PRO A 89 -10.39 -12.57 7.86
CA PRO A 89 -10.69 -13.62 8.82
C PRO A 89 -9.61 -14.70 8.79
N ILE A 90 -9.39 -15.36 9.91
CA ILE A 90 -8.50 -16.53 9.99
C ILE A 90 -9.37 -17.80 9.84
N ASP A 91 -9.65 -18.17 8.62
CA ASP A 91 -10.54 -19.28 8.24
C ASP A 91 -9.82 -20.44 7.52
N ASN A 92 -8.61 -20.20 7.08
CA ASN A 92 -7.79 -21.20 6.41
C ASN A 92 -6.29 -20.95 6.67
N PRO A 93 -5.40 -21.95 6.47
CA PRO A 93 -3.96 -21.76 6.72
C PRO A 93 -3.30 -20.68 5.87
N ARG A 94 -3.82 -20.40 4.68
CA ARG A 94 -3.28 -19.35 3.81
C ARG A 94 -3.53 -17.93 4.34
N SER A 95 -4.49 -17.75 5.25
CA SER A 95 -4.72 -16.46 5.90
C SER A 95 -3.45 -15.92 6.57
N PHE A 96 -2.55 -16.80 7.04
CA PHE A 96 -1.28 -16.38 7.63
C PHE A 96 -0.30 -15.87 6.58
N ASP A 97 -0.24 -16.49 5.40
CA ASP A 97 0.59 -16.05 4.29
C ASP A 97 0.10 -14.69 3.76
N GLU A 98 -1.21 -14.56 3.58
CA GLU A 98 -1.86 -13.33 3.11
C GLU A 98 -1.64 -12.19 4.11
N LEU A 99 -1.78 -12.44 5.40
CA LEU A 99 -1.51 -11.48 6.48
C LEU A 99 -0.05 -10.99 6.40
N MET A 100 0.90 -11.92 6.29
CA MET A 100 2.32 -11.59 6.19
C MET A 100 2.61 -10.77 4.93
N TYR A 101 2.07 -11.19 3.79
CA TYR A 101 2.21 -10.47 2.52
C TYR A 101 1.73 -9.02 2.62
N ILE A 102 0.54 -8.80 3.17
CA ILE A 102 -0.03 -7.46 3.34
C ILE A 102 0.84 -6.61 4.28
N LEU A 103 1.30 -7.18 5.40
CA LEU A 103 2.20 -6.49 6.33
C LEU A 103 3.53 -6.10 5.70
N LEU A 104 4.12 -6.96 4.86
CA LEU A 104 5.36 -6.68 4.14
C LEU A 104 5.22 -5.52 3.15
N ASN A 105 4.02 -5.29 2.62
CA ASN A 105 3.70 -4.11 1.81
C ASN A 105 3.47 -2.83 2.66
N GLY A 106 3.57 -2.93 3.97
CA GLY A 106 3.43 -1.80 4.90
C GLY A 106 1.98 -1.42 5.21
N THR A 107 1.02 -2.27 4.85
CA THR A 107 -0.40 -2.11 5.18
C THR A 107 -0.70 -2.74 6.53
N GLY A 108 -1.38 -2.04 7.42
CA GLY A 108 -1.84 -2.60 8.69
C GLY A 108 -2.95 -3.64 8.45
N VAL A 109 -2.91 -4.75 9.19
CA VAL A 109 -3.91 -5.82 9.06
C VAL A 109 -4.65 -6.04 10.37
N GLY A 110 -5.97 -5.82 10.35
CA GLY A 110 -6.88 -6.36 11.35
C GLY A 110 -7.27 -7.78 10.99
N PHE A 111 -7.39 -8.66 11.97
CA PHE A 111 -7.81 -10.03 11.72
C PHE A 111 -8.86 -10.48 12.73
N SER A 112 -9.72 -11.43 12.32
CA SER A 112 -10.69 -12.05 13.19
C SER A 112 -10.30 -13.51 13.49
N VAL A 113 -10.38 -13.86 14.76
CA VAL A 113 -10.26 -15.22 15.28
C VAL A 113 -11.57 -15.68 15.92
N GLU A 114 -12.69 -15.16 15.43
CA GLU A 114 -14.01 -15.58 15.87
C GLU A 114 -14.25 -17.06 15.57
N ARG A 115 -15.06 -17.70 16.41
CA ARG A 115 -15.30 -19.15 16.34
C ARG A 115 -15.74 -19.59 14.95
N ASP A 116 -16.58 -18.81 14.30
CA ASP A 116 -17.15 -19.13 12.97
C ASP A 116 -16.09 -19.22 11.87
N TYR A 117 -14.98 -18.52 12.02
CA TYR A 117 -13.82 -18.59 11.13
C TYR A 117 -12.85 -19.69 11.57
N VAL A 118 -12.42 -19.66 12.81
CA VAL A 118 -11.39 -20.59 13.33
C VAL A 118 -11.82 -22.05 13.26
N THR A 119 -13.13 -22.34 13.35
CA THR A 119 -13.65 -23.72 13.20
C THR A 119 -13.48 -24.27 11.78
N GLN A 120 -13.18 -23.44 10.80
CA GLN A 120 -12.92 -23.86 9.42
C GLN A 120 -11.46 -24.29 9.21
N LEU A 121 -10.57 -23.97 10.16
CA LEU A 121 -9.18 -24.38 10.10
C LEU A 121 -9.06 -25.90 10.22
N PRO A 122 -8.07 -26.53 9.57
CA PRO A 122 -7.78 -27.95 9.77
C PRO A 122 -7.39 -28.23 11.21
N VAL A 123 -7.72 -29.42 11.66
CA VAL A 123 -7.33 -29.89 13.01
C VAL A 123 -5.80 -29.98 13.08
N VAL A 124 -5.23 -29.40 14.13
CA VAL A 124 -3.79 -29.50 14.37
C VAL A 124 -3.43 -30.95 14.72
N ALA A 125 -2.38 -31.46 14.11
CA ALA A 125 -1.91 -32.83 14.39
C ALA A 125 -1.45 -32.96 15.85
N ASP A 126 -1.82 -34.05 16.51
CA ASP A 126 -1.43 -34.35 17.91
C ASP A 126 0.06 -34.63 18.07
N SER A 127 0.74 -34.98 16.97
CA SER A 127 2.18 -35.25 16.96
C SER A 127 2.82 -34.71 15.68
N PHE A 128 4.07 -34.27 15.81
CA PHE A 128 4.88 -33.90 14.66
C PHE A 128 5.48 -35.15 14.04
N HIS A 129 5.45 -35.20 12.70
CA HIS A 129 6.13 -36.23 11.92
C HIS A 129 7.32 -35.62 11.20
N GLU A 130 8.46 -36.29 11.25
CA GLU A 130 9.59 -35.93 10.41
C GLU A 130 9.25 -36.20 8.95
N THR A 131 9.55 -35.25 8.07
CA THR A 131 9.35 -35.39 6.62
C THR A 131 10.69 -35.16 5.93
N GLU A 132 10.88 -35.84 4.79
CA GLU A 132 12.03 -35.63 3.90
C GLU A 132 11.81 -34.45 2.92
N SER A 133 10.83 -33.59 3.24
CA SER A 133 10.49 -32.46 2.37
C SER A 133 11.56 -31.38 2.47
N THR A 134 12.03 -30.93 1.29
CA THR A 134 12.94 -29.79 1.18
C THR A 134 12.17 -28.58 0.67
N ILE A 135 12.20 -27.49 1.41
CA ILE A 135 11.66 -26.21 0.99
C ILE A 135 12.81 -25.37 0.47
N ILE A 136 12.74 -25.00 -0.81
CA ILE A 136 13.69 -24.10 -1.43
C ILE A 136 13.10 -22.69 -1.38
N VAL A 137 13.74 -21.83 -0.59
CA VAL A 137 13.36 -20.41 -0.44
C VAL A 137 14.19 -19.58 -1.40
N SER A 138 13.57 -18.70 -2.16
CA SER A 138 14.31 -17.79 -3.04
C SER A 138 15.12 -16.76 -2.22
N ASP A 139 16.30 -16.37 -2.72
CA ASP A 139 17.11 -15.32 -2.10
C ASP A 139 16.53 -13.94 -2.43
N SER A 140 15.36 -13.66 -1.86
CA SER A 140 14.65 -12.39 -2.00
C SER A 140 14.00 -11.99 -0.68
N LYS A 141 13.56 -10.73 -0.57
CA LYS A 141 12.88 -10.23 0.64
C LYS A 141 11.52 -10.89 0.90
N ILE A 142 10.97 -11.59 -0.08
CA ILE A 142 9.63 -12.23 -0.04
C ILE A 142 9.76 -13.76 -0.12
N GLY A 143 10.90 -14.26 -0.55
CA GLY A 143 11.13 -15.69 -0.76
C GLY A 143 11.68 -16.40 0.43
#